data_21b84b28d1489a9d1fea1ef9942ad0ae
#
_entry.id   21b84b28d1489a9d1fea1ef9942ad0ae
#
_cell.length_a   1.000
_cell.length_b   1.000
_cell.length_c   1.000
_cell.angle_alpha   90.00
_cell.angle_beta   90.00
_cell.angle_gamma   90.00
#
_symmetry.space_group_name_H-M   'P 1'
#
loop_
_entity.id
_entity.type
_entity.pdbx_description
1 polymer ?
#
loop_
_entity_poly.entity_id
_entity_poly.type
_entity_poly.pdbx_seq_one_letter_code
_entity_poly.pdbx_strand_id
1 'polypeptide(L)'
;MNGIMIVLTLLSGVALFLYGMSLMGDGLKRVAGNQLELVLYKLTNTPIKGVLLGTIVTAIIQSSSATTVMVVGFVNSGMMKVAQAIGIIMGANIGTSVTGWILCLSYIDGSSGIAQLLSTATISAVVAIIGIIFKMFVKKANYKNVGDIMLGFAILMVGMQTMSGAVSPLKDNPHFVNLLTKFENPFMGIIVGIAFTAVLQSASASVGILQALSVTGSISFAAALPITMGIGVGAACPVLLSSIGTNKNGKRTALIYLLNDLFGMIFWSIVFYSVNAFVHFKFLNMTMSPIKIAMMNSIFRLATIMILLPCINLIEKLVFRLIKDDPEDLEEQADFDLLEERFLAYPALAIGQSHTAVNGMAKKARKNINRALSLLGDYSQDKYNKVQEKENLIDKYEDKL
;
A
#
# COMPACT_ATOMS: atom_id res chain seq x y z
N MET A 1 -0.33 -31.08 -21.38
CA MET A 1 -0.13 -31.06 -19.90
C MET A 1 -1.50 -31.26 -19.27
N ASN A 2 -1.65 -32.16 -18.29
CA ASN A 2 -2.94 -32.34 -17.60
C ASN A 2 -3.32 -31.03 -16.86
N GLY A 3 -4.61 -30.66 -16.86
CA GLY A 3 -5.08 -29.41 -16.24
C GLY A 3 -4.60 -29.22 -14.78
N ILE A 4 -4.53 -30.32 -14.01
CA ILE A 4 -4.00 -30.32 -12.64
C ILE A 4 -2.52 -29.87 -12.61
N MET A 5 -1.72 -30.32 -13.58
CA MET A 5 -0.30 -29.98 -13.65
C MET A 5 -0.10 -28.48 -13.98
N ILE A 6 -0.95 -27.93 -14.84
CA ILE A 6 -0.94 -26.46 -15.14
C ILE A 6 -1.23 -25.67 -13.87
N VAL A 7 -2.28 -26.06 -13.12
CA VAL A 7 -2.66 -25.38 -11.87
C VAL A 7 -1.55 -25.49 -10.83
N LEU A 8 -0.97 -26.67 -10.62
CA LEU A 8 0.13 -26.86 -9.67
C LEU A 8 1.37 -26.05 -10.04
N THR A 9 1.75 -26.02 -11.33
CA THR A 9 2.89 -25.25 -11.81
C THR A 9 2.63 -23.74 -11.65
N LEU A 10 1.41 -23.28 -11.95
CA LEU A 10 1.01 -21.90 -11.76
C LEU A 10 1.08 -21.50 -10.28
N LEU A 11 0.50 -22.30 -9.38
CA LEU A 11 0.53 -22.04 -7.93
C LEU A 11 1.97 -22.07 -7.38
N SER A 12 2.81 -22.98 -7.85
CA SER A 12 4.24 -23.03 -7.51
C SER A 12 4.95 -21.75 -7.95
N GLY A 13 4.69 -21.28 -9.18
CA GLY A 13 5.21 -20.01 -9.68
C GLY A 13 4.75 -18.80 -8.82
N VAL A 14 3.47 -18.78 -8.46
CA VAL A 14 2.92 -17.74 -7.54
C VAL A 14 3.62 -17.80 -6.17
N ALA A 15 3.81 -18.97 -5.60
CA ALA A 15 4.48 -19.13 -4.32
C ALA A 15 5.93 -18.62 -4.35
N LEU A 16 6.71 -19.00 -5.39
CA LEU A 16 8.08 -18.50 -5.58
C LEU A 16 8.09 -16.98 -5.78
N PHE A 17 7.19 -16.47 -6.60
CA PHE A 17 7.05 -15.03 -6.84
C PHE A 17 6.78 -14.25 -5.56
N LEU A 18 5.79 -14.68 -4.77
CA LEU A 18 5.44 -14.02 -3.50
C LEU A 18 6.58 -14.11 -2.49
N TYR A 19 7.23 -15.26 -2.38
CA TYR A 19 8.38 -15.43 -1.50
C TYR A 19 9.56 -14.55 -1.91
N GLY A 20 9.89 -14.54 -3.21
CA GLY A 20 10.96 -13.69 -3.76
C GLY A 20 10.68 -12.20 -3.51
N MET A 21 9.44 -11.76 -3.72
CA MET A 21 9.01 -10.40 -3.46
C MET A 21 9.12 -10.04 -1.96
N SER A 22 8.70 -10.93 -1.06
CA SER A 22 8.82 -10.74 0.39
C SER A 22 10.28 -10.64 0.82
N LEU A 23 11.13 -11.57 0.38
CA LEU A 23 12.55 -11.60 0.71
C LEU A 23 13.29 -10.34 0.21
N MET A 24 13.00 -9.91 -1.01
CA MET A 24 13.55 -8.68 -1.58
C MET A 24 13.08 -7.45 -0.79
N GLY A 25 11.78 -7.35 -0.51
CA GLY A 25 11.20 -6.24 0.24
C GLY A 25 11.74 -6.14 1.67
N ASP A 26 11.88 -7.26 2.38
CA ASP A 26 12.43 -7.30 3.73
C ASP A 26 13.92 -6.96 3.74
N GLY A 27 14.67 -7.39 2.74
CA GLY A 27 16.06 -6.99 2.55
C GLY A 27 16.21 -5.48 2.35
N LEU A 28 15.37 -4.90 1.48
CA LEU A 28 15.32 -3.46 1.22
C LEU A 28 14.97 -2.66 2.49
N LYS A 29 13.97 -3.10 3.26
CA LYS A 29 13.61 -2.48 4.56
C LYS A 29 14.79 -2.48 5.53
N ARG A 30 15.51 -3.60 5.66
CA ARG A 30 16.65 -3.71 6.56
C ARG A 30 17.84 -2.85 6.13
N VAL A 31 18.10 -2.73 4.82
CA VAL A 31 19.16 -1.85 4.29
C VAL A 31 18.80 -0.37 4.48
N ALA A 32 17.54 -0.02 4.24
CA ALA A 32 17.06 1.34 4.42
C ALA A 32 16.97 1.75 5.90
N GLY A 33 16.76 0.77 6.80
CA GLY A 33 16.74 0.97 8.24
C GLY A 33 15.67 1.95 8.72
N ASN A 34 15.83 2.45 9.95
CA ASN A 34 14.94 3.43 10.57
C ASN A 34 14.99 4.82 9.89
N GLN A 35 15.90 5.01 8.92
CA GLN A 35 16.00 6.26 8.15
C GLN A 35 14.71 6.57 7.37
N LEU A 36 14.04 5.53 6.85
CA LEU A 36 12.77 5.73 6.11
C LEU A 36 11.66 6.27 7.00
N GLU A 37 11.55 5.75 8.23
CA GLU A 37 10.58 6.21 9.21
C GLU A 37 10.84 7.66 9.61
N LEU A 38 12.11 7.98 9.88
CA LEU A 38 12.54 9.32 10.26
C LEU A 38 12.30 10.34 9.14
N VAL A 39 12.55 9.94 7.88
CA VAL A 39 12.32 10.78 6.70
C VAL A 39 10.84 11.04 6.49
N LEU A 40 9.99 10.03 6.63
CA LEU A 40 8.52 10.17 6.55
C LEU A 40 8.01 11.14 7.62
N TYR A 41 8.53 11.04 8.84
CA TYR A 41 8.11 11.91 9.94
C TYR A 41 8.54 13.38 9.74
N LYS A 42 9.81 13.63 9.36
CA LYS A 42 10.40 14.98 9.35
C LYS A 42 10.08 15.84 8.12
N LEU A 43 9.78 15.22 6.95
CA LEU A 43 9.76 15.94 5.68
C LEU A 43 8.36 16.14 5.08
N THR A 44 7.28 15.85 5.80
CA THR A 44 5.90 15.89 5.26
C THR A 44 5.18 17.22 5.47
N ASN A 45 5.89 18.34 5.42
CA ASN A 45 5.31 19.66 5.68
C ASN A 45 4.37 20.18 4.57
N THR A 46 4.41 19.59 3.37
CA THR A 46 3.53 19.95 2.25
C THR A 46 2.98 18.69 1.57
N PRO A 47 1.77 18.73 0.99
CA PRO A 47 1.17 17.58 0.30
C PRO A 47 2.08 17.00 -0.79
N ILE A 48 2.70 17.85 -1.60
CA ILE A 48 3.58 17.42 -2.70
C ILE A 48 4.81 16.67 -2.15
N LYS A 49 5.43 17.16 -1.07
CA LYS A 49 6.52 16.44 -0.41
C LYS A 49 6.05 15.09 0.13
N GLY A 50 4.83 15.03 0.70
CA GLY A 50 4.20 13.79 1.12
C GLY A 50 4.08 12.80 -0.04
N VAL A 51 3.57 13.23 -1.20
CA VAL A 51 3.45 12.39 -2.40
C VAL A 51 4.82 11.88 -2.87
N LEU A 52 5.82 12.76 -2.98
CA LEU A 52 7.17 12.34 -3.39
C LEU A 52 7.77 11.34 -2.41
N LEU A 53 7.67 11.59 -1.11
CA LEU A 53 8.18 10.71 -0.08
C LEU A 53 7.44 9.36 -0.06
N GLY A 54 6.12 9.37 -0.11
CA GLY A 54 5.32 8.15 -0.20
C GLY A 54 5.68 7.31 -1.42
N THR A 55 5.92 7.96 -2.58
CA THR A 55 6.36 7.30 -3.80
C THR A 55 7.73 6.64 -3.62
N ILE A 56 8.72 7.37 -3.11
CA ILE A 56 10.08 6.87 -2.92
C ILE A 56 10.11 5.74 -1.89
N VAL A 57 9.47 5.94 -0.74
CA VAL A 57 9.44 4.93 0.33
C VAL A 57 8.76 3.66 -0.15
N THR A 58 7.62 3.77 -0.84
CA THR A 58 6.92 2.59 -1.37
C THR A 58 7.71 1.91 -2.48
N ALA A 59 8.38 2.66 -3.35
CA ALA A 59 9.26 2.09 -4.37
C ALA A 59 10.44 1.31 -3.74
N ILE A 60 10.98 1.78 -2.61
CA ILE A 60 12.02 1.09 -1.86
C ILE A 60 11.45 -0.12 -1.11
N ILE A 61 10.39 0.06 -0.33
CA ILE A 61 9.78 -1.02 0.47
C ILE A 61 9.09 -2.07 -0.40
N GLN A 62 8.72 -1.73 -1.63
CA GLN A 62 7.96 -2.56 -2.59
C GLN A 62 6.56 -2.95 -2.08
N SER A 63 6.00 -2.17 -1.15
CA SER A 63 4.69 -2.44 -0.54
C SER A 63 4.00 -1.14 -0.11
N SER A 64 2.95 -0.75 -0.84
CA SER A 64 2.11 0.39 -0.48
C SER A 64 1.31 0.13 0.79
N SER A 65 0.85 -1.11 0.99
CA SER A 65 0.15 -1.48 2.22
C SER A 65 1.05 -1.34 3.44
N ALA A 66 2.30 -1.80 3.38
CA ALA A 66 3.25 -1.66 4.48
C ALA A 66 3.57 -0.19 4.77
N THR A 67 3.80 0.63 3.73
CA THR A 67 4.01 2.08 3.87
C THR A 67 2.80 2.74 4.54
N THR A 68 1.59 2.39 4.10
CA THR A 68 0.36 2.98 4.65
C THR A 68 0.10 2.51 6.09
N VAL A 69 0.34 1.24 6.43
CA VAL A 69 0.22 0.73 7.81
C VAL A 69 1.18 1.47 8.74
N MET A 70 2.41 1.74 8.30
CA MET A 70 3.37 2.56 9.04
C MET A 70 2.81 3.98 9.28
N VAL A 71 2.24 4.60 8.25
CA VAL A 71 1.61 5.93 8.36
C VAL A 71 0.40 5.89 9.30
N VAL A 72 -0.43 4.83 9.25
CA VAL A 72 -1.52 4.61 10.21
C VAL A 72 -0.97 4.57 11.64
N GLY A 73 0.16 3.88 11.86
CA GLY A 73 0.85 3.84 13.16
C GLY A 73 1.31 5.22 13.63
N PHE A 74 1.93 6.03 12.75
CA PHE A 74 2.37 7.39 13.10
C PHE A 74 1.21 8.32 13.42
N VAL A 75 0.10 8.22 12.68
CA VAL A 75 -1.10 9.02 12.96
C VAL A 75 -1.77 8.55 14.25
N ASN A 76 -1.82 7.23 14.48
CA ASN A 76 -2.39 6.65 15.71
C ASN A 76 -1.62 7.05 16.96
N SER A 77 -0.29 7.18 16.89
CA SER A 77 0.58 7.63 17.98
C SER A 77 0.63 9.16 18.14
N GLY A 78 -0.07 9.91 17.28
CA GLY A 78 -0.05 11.38 17.30
C GLY A 78 1.23 12.00 16.73
N MET A 79 2.17 11.20 16.21
CA MET A 79 3.39 11.69 15.57
C MET A 79 3.14 12.40 14.24
N MET A 80 2.00 12.10 13.57
CA MET A 80 1.65 12.66 12.27
C MET A 80 0.18 13.07 12.24
N LYS A 81 -0.14 14.21 11.59
CA LYS A 81 -1.53 14.64 11.36
C LYS A 81 -2.14 13.87 10.17
N VAL A 82 -3.46 13.63 10.21
CA VAL A 82 -4.21 12.99 9.12
C VAL A 82 -3.99 13.68 7.78
N ALA A 83 -3.96 15.02 7.75
CA ALA A 83 -3.70 15.81 6.55
C ALA A 83 -2.34 15.49 5.89
N GLN A 84 -1.29 15.25 6.68
CA GLN A 84 0.04 14.87 6.18
C GLN A 84 0.02 13.45 5.60
N ALA A 85 -0.72 12.56 6.25
CA ALA A 85 -0.87 11.16 5.81
C ALA A 85 -1.48 11.05 4.41
N ILE A 86 -2.43 11.94 4.04
CA ILE A 86 -3.09 11.91 2.72
C ILE A 86 -2.05 11.96 1.59
N GLY A 87 -1.11 12.90 1.65
CA GLY A 87 -0.07 13.03 0.63
C GLY A 87 0.81 11.78 0.52
N ILE A 88 1.23 11.21 1.65
CA ILE A 88 2.06 9.99 1.67
C ILE A 88 1.32 8.80 1.08
N ILE A 89 0.05 8.63 1.42
CA ILE A 89 -0.81 7.56 0.90
C ILE A 89 -0.98 7.68 -0.61
N MET A 90 -1.24 8.89 -1.12
CA MET A 90 -1.28 9.17 -2.55
C MET A 90 0.03 8.79 -3.24
N GLY A 91 1.17 9.17 -2.63
CA GLY A 91 2.50 8.79 -3.12
C GLY A 91 2.74 7.28 -3.10
N ALA A 92 2.32 6.60 -2.03
CA ALA A 92 2.45 5.15 -1.92
C ALA A 92 1.73 4.43 -3.08
N ASN A 93 0.60 4.95 -3.51
CA ASN A 93 -0.12 4.44 -4.67
C ASN A 93 0.69 4.56 -5.97
N ILE A 94 1.35 5.70 -6.20
CA ILE A 94 2.25 5.86 -7.36
C ILE A 94 3.45 4.91 -7.25
N GLY A 95 4.05 4.80 -6.05
CA GLY A 95 5.22 3.95 -5.79
C GLY A 95 4.99 2.47 -6.11
N THR A 96 3.75 1.98 -5.95
CA THR A 96 3.37 0.62 -6.34
C THR A 96 3.56 0.36 -7.84
N SER A 97 3.45 1.39 -8.69
CA SER A 97 3.66 1.25 -10.14
C SER A 97 5.10 0.85 -10.49
N VAL A 98 6.08 1.27 -9.66
CA VAL A 98 7.51 0.93 -9.86
C VAL A 98 7.72 -0.58 -9.84
N THR A 99 6.99 -1.29 -8.98
CA THR A 99 7.06 -2.76 -8.93
C THR A 99 6.66 -3.38 -10.27
N GLY A 100 5.59 -2.89 -10.90
CA GLY A 100 5.16 -3.38 -12.22
C GLY A 100 6.25 -3.24 -13.29
N TRP A 101 7.05 -2.18 -13.25
CA TRP A 101 8.20 -1.99 -14.15
C TRP A 101 9.37 -2.92 -13.82
N ILE A 102 9.65 -3.16 -12.54
CA ILE A 102 10.66 -4.16 -12.14
C ILE A 102 10.26 -5.54 -12.65
N LEU A 103 8.98 -5.90 -12.56
CA LEU A 103 8.48 -7.18 -13.06
C LEU A 103 8.61 -7.31 -14.58
N CYS A 104 8.57 -6.21 -15.35
CA CYS A 104 8.82 -6.24 -16.78
C CYS A 104 10.22 -6.76 -17.14
N LEU A 105 11.18 -6.66 -16.22
CA LEU A 105 12.51 -7.25 -16.44
C LEU A 105 12.46 -8.77 -16.64
N SER A 106 11.40 -9.45 -16.13
CA SER A 106 11.19 -10.89 -16.33
C SER A 106 10.93 -11.29 -17.79
N TYR A 107 10.64 -10.32 -18.65
CA TYR A 107 10.22 -10.54 -20.03
C TYR A 107 11.23 -10.00 -21.06
N ILE A 108 12.47 -9.77 -20.63
CA ILE A 108 13.55 -9.39 -21.54
C ILE A 108 14.10 -10.67 -22.15
N ASP A 109 13.71 -10.95 -23.40
CA ASP A 109 14.22 -12.06 -24.19
C ASP A 109 15.43 -11.64 -25.02
N GLY A 110 16.58 -12.25 -24.74
CA GLY A 110 17.78 -12.09 -25.56
C GLY A 110 17.80 -13.11 -26.69
N SER A 111 17.46 -12.70 -27.91
CA SER A 111 17.36 -13.63 -29.05
C SER A 111 18.68 -14.00 -29.70
N SER A 112 19.79 -13.28 -29.46
CA SER A 112 21.10 -13.65 -30.04
C SER A 112 22.28 -12.87 -29.41
N GLY A 113 23.45 -13.51 -29.32
CA GLY A 113 24.74 -12.90 -28.99
C GLY A 113 24.77 -12.20 -27.64
N ILE A 114 25.19 -10.92 -27.63
CA ILE A 114 25.28 -10.09 -26.39
C ILE A 114 23.90 -9.91 -25.74
N ALA A 115 22.81 -9.89 -26.49
CA ALA A 115 21.47 -9.80 -25.95
C ALA A 115 21.09 -11.01 -25.08
N GLN A 116 21.65 -12.20 -25.33
CA GLN A 116 21.43 -13.39 -24.51
C GLN A 116 22.07 -13.24 -23.11
N LEU A 117 23.18 -12.50 -22.99
CA LEU A 117 23.80 -12.17 -21.69
C LEU A 117 22.91 -11.20 -20.87
N LEU A 118 22.07 -10.41 -21.54
CA LEU A 118 21.11 -9.50 -20.92
C LEU A 118 19.74 -10.15 -20.73
N SER A 119 19.57 -11.43 -21.04
CA SER A 119 18.32 -12.14 -20.79
C SER A 119 18.03 -12.23 -19.29
N THR A 120 16.76 -12.24 -18.95
CA THR A 120 16.28 -12.38 -17.57
C THR A 120 16.86 -13.61 -16.87
N ALA A 121 16.96 -14.73 -17.57
CA ALA A 121 17.54 -15.97 -17.04
C ALA A 121 19.00 -15.78 -16.62
N THR A 122 19.81 -15.16 -17.48
CA THR A 122 21.23 -14.90 -17.20
C THR A 122 21.40 -13.89 -16.06
N ILE A 123 20.68 -12.77 -16.11
CA ILE A 123 20.72 -11.76 -15.06
C ILE A 123 20.32 -12.36 -13.71
N SER A 124 19.21 -13.13 -13.67
CA SER A 124 18.75 -13.78 -12.44
C SER A 124 19.77 -14.77 -11.89
N ALA A 125 20.40 -15.55 -12.75
CA ALA A 125 21.44 -16.51 -12.34
C ALA A 125 22.67 -15.79 -11.74
N VAL A 126 23.18 -14.76 -12.41
CA VAL A 126 24.33 -13.97 -11.92
C VAL A 126 23.98 -13.29 -10.58
N VAL A 127 22.81 -12.66 -10.52
CA VAL A 127 22.33 -12.01 -9.29
C VAL A 127 22.17 -13.03 -8.16
N ALA A 128 21.67 -14.23 -8.43
CA ALA A 128 21.53 -15.29 -7.42
C ALA A 128 22.90 -15.74 -6.89
N ILE A 129 23.89 -15.95 -7.79
CA ILE A 129 25.25 -16.36 -7.40
C ILE A 129 25.91 -15.30 -6.50
N ILE A 130 25.84 -14.03 -6.89
CA ILE A 130 26.37 -12.93 -6.07
C ILE A 130 25.61 -12.83 -4.75
N GLY A 131 24.28 -12.95 -4.80
CA GLY A 131 23.40 -12.91 -3.63
C GLY A 131 23.75 -13.98 -2.60
N ILE A 132 23.95 -15.23 -3.02
CA ILE A 132 24.32 -16.32 -2.11
C ILE A 132 25.71 -16.12 -1.52
N ILE A 133 26.65 -15.59 -2.31
CA ILE A 133 28.00 -15.24 -1.80
C ILE A 133 27.88 -14.19 -0.69
N PHE A 134 27.11 -13.13 -0.91
CA PHE A 134 26.91 -12.08 0.10
C PHE A 134 26.21 -12.62 1.34
N LYS A 135 25.21 -13.48 1.17
CA LYS A 135 24.44 -14.07 2.27
C LYS A 135 25.27 -15.01 3.14
N MET A 136 26.06 -15.89 2.52
CA MET A 136 26.77 -16.97 3.24
C MET A 136 28.17 -16.61 3.67
N PHE A 137 28.93 -15.89 2.85
CA PHE A 137 30.37 -15.71 3.06
C PHE A 137 30.73 -14.33 3.62
N VAL A 138 29.87 -13.31 3.49
CA VAL A 138 30.17 -11.98 4.03
C VAL A 138 29.66 -11.85 5.46
N LYS A 139 30.54 -11.41 6.38
CA LYS A 139 30.18 -11.28 7.81
C LYS A 139 29.36 -10.03 8.16
N LYS A 140 29.50 -8.94 7.39
CA LYS A 140 28.80 -7.67 7.67
C LYS A 140 27.29 -7.78 7.38
N ALA A 141 26.47 -7.38 8.35
CA ALA A 141 25.01 -7.50 8.28
C ALA A 141 24.41 -6.81 7.05
N ASN A 142 24.88 -5.60 6.69
CA ASN A 142 24.35 -4.88 5.53
C ASN A 142 24.55 -5.63 4.22
N TYR A 143 25.70 -6.30 4.02
CA TYR A 143 25.93 -7.10 2.83
C TYR A 143 25.07 -8.36 2.80
N LYS A 144 24.77 -8.97 3.97
CA LYS A 144 23.81 -10.07 4.04
C LYS A 144 22.41 -9.64 3.62
N ASN A 145 21.99 -8.44 4.01
CA ASN A 145 20.71 -7.88 3.61
C ASN A 145 20.67 -7.59 2.09
N VAL A 146 21.78 -7.09 1.50
CA VAL A 146 21.93 -6.97 0.05
C VAL A 146 21.85 -8.35 -0.63
N GLY A 147 22.47 -9.37 -0.02
CA GLY A 147 22.33 -10.77 -0.47
C GLY A 147 20.86 -11.23 -0.49
N ASP A 148 20.07 -10.89 0.54
CA ASP A 148 18.63 -11.19 0.59
C ASP A 148 17.87 -10.48 -0.54
N ILE A 149 18.19 -9.21 -0.83
CA ILE A 149 17.60 -8.46 -1.95
C ILE A 149 17.88 -9.18 -3.28
N MET A 150 19.13 -9.55 -3.51
CA MET A 150 19.55 -10.20 -4.75
C MET A 150 18.92 -11.58 -4.93
N LEU A 151 18.90 -12.39 -3.86
CA LEU A 151 18.24 -13.69 -3.88
C LEU A 151 16.73 -13.55 -4.07
N GLY A 152 16.11 -12.61 -3.37
CA GLY A 152 14.68 -12.31 -3.51
C GLY A 152 14.32 -11.92 -4.95
N PHE A 153 15.12 -11.07 -5.59
CA PHE A 153 14.95 -10.70 -7.00
C PHE A 153 15.06 -11.93 -7.92
N ALA A 154 16.09 -12.76 -7.74
CA ALA A 154 16.29 -13.94 -8.56
C ALA A 154 15.12 -14.95 -8.44
N ILE A 155 14.68 -15.22 -7.19
CA ILE A 155 13.53 -16.12 -6.91
C ILE A 155 12.24 -15.56 -7.52
N LEU A 156 12.03 -14.24 -7.40
CA LEU A 156 10.89 -13.54 -7.98
C LEU A 156 10.86 -13.73 -9.51
N MET A 157 12.00 -13.55 -10.19
CA MET A 157 12.11 -13.71 -11.63
C MET A 157 11.83 -15.16 -12.07
N VAL A 158 12.34 -16.14 -11.32
CA VAL A 158 12.04 -17.57 -11.56
C VAL A 158 10.54 -17.85 -11.38
N GLY A 159 9.92 -17.28 -10.32
CA GLY A 159 8.48 -17.38 -10.11
C GLY A 159 7.66 -16.83 -11.27
N MET A 160 8.03 -15.64 -11.78
CA MET A 160 7.38 -15.02 -12.94
C MET A 160 7.50 -15.89 -14.20
N GLN A 161 8.70 -16.42 -14.49
CA GLN A 161 8.92 -17.32 -15.63
C GLN A 161 8.13 -18.62 -15.48
N THR A 162 8.07 -19.17 -14.27
CA THR A 162 7.29 -20.39 -13.99
C THR A 162 5.79 -20.13 -14.21
N MET A 163 5.24 -19.01 -13.75
CA MET A 163 3.85 -18.64 -14.02
C MET A 163 3.58 -18.49 -15.51
N SER A 164 4.41 -17.71 -16.21
CA SER A 164 4.26 -17.48 -17.64
C SER A 164 4.35 -18.77 -18.46
N GLY A 165 5.29 -19.66 -18.10
CA GLY A 165 5.43 -20.98 -18.73
C GLY A 165 4.22 -21.88 -18.49
N ALA A 166 3.63 -21.83 -17.27
CA ALA A 166 2.45 -22.62 -16.94
C ALA A 166 1.21 -22.20 -17.73
N VAL A 167 1.02 -20.89 -17.98
CA VAL A 167 -0.16 -20.37 -18.69
C VAL A 167 0.01 -20.31 -20.21
N SER A 168 1.23 -20.29 -20.71
CA SER A 168 1.52 -20.21 -22.15
C SER A 168 0.76 -21.24 -23.01
N PRO A 169 0.63 -22.52 -22.58
CA PRO A 169 -0.14 -23.51 -23.35
C PRO A 169 -1.65 -23.25 -23.38
N LEU A 170 -2.16 -22.36 -22.52
CA LEU A 170 -3.59 -22.04 -22.43
C LEU A 170 -4.05 -21.03 -23.48
N LYS A 171 -3.14 -20.38 -24.20
CA LYS A 171 -3.45 -19.36 -25.21
C LYS A 171 -4.41 -19.89 -26.31
N ASP A 172 -4.26 -21.14 -26.66
CA ASP A 172 -5.04 -21.80 -27.73
C ASP A 172 -6.26 -22.59 -27.16
N ASN A 173 -6.51 -22.52 -25.84
CA ASN A 173 -7.63 -23.21 -25.20
C ASN A 173 -8.89 -22.34 -25.26
N PRO A 174 -9.96 -22.71 -25.99
CA PRO A 174 -11.16 -21.89 -26.13
C PRO A 174 -11.87 -21.61 -24.82
N HIS A 175 -11.86 -22.54 -23.86
CA HIS A 175 -12.49 -22.35 -22.56
C HIS A 175 -11.75 -21.28 -21.74
N PHE A 176 -10.43 -21.24 -21.81
CA PHE A 176 -9.61 -20.23 -21.14
C PHE A 176 -9.81 -18.85 -21.77
N VAL A 177 -9.76 -18.76 -23.10
CA VAL A 177 -10.01 -17.49 -23.81
C VAL A 177 -11.42 -16.96 -23.52
N ASN A 178 -12.45 -17.83 -23.57
CA ASN A 178 -13.83 -17.44 -23.23
C ASN A 178 -13.98 -17.00 -21.76
N LEU A 179 -13.20 -17.54 -20.84
CA LEU A 179 -13.19 -17.07 -19.45
C LEU A 179 -12.61 -15.65 -19.35
N LEU A 180 -11.50 -15.37 -20.05
CA LEU A 180 -10.88 -14.06 -20.07
C LEU A 180 -11.76 -12.99 -20.72
N THR A 181 -12.50 -13.32 -21.78
CA THR A 181 -13.43 -12.40 -22.43
C THR A 181 -14.61 -11.99 -21.53
N LYS A 182 -15.01 -12.84 -20.57
CA LYS A 182 -16.01 -12.43 -19.56
C LYS A 182 -15.55 -11.24 -18.71
N PHE A 183 -14.24 -11.08 -18.52
CA PHE A 183 -13.67 -9.97 -17.75
C PHE A 183 -13.57 -8.67 -18.56
N GLU A 184 -13.92 -8.68 -19.84
CA GLU A 184 -14.12 -7.48 -20.66
C GLU A 184 -15.36 -6.70 -20.21
N ASN A 185 -16.32 -7.37 -19.52
CA ASN A 185 -17.37 -6.67 -18.81
C ASN A 185 -16.77 -5.87 -17.64
N PRO A 186 -16.89 -4.54 -17.62
CA PRO A 186 -16.23 -3.69 -16.64
C PRO A 186 -16.54 -4.06 -15.19
N PHE A 187 -17.80 -4.41 -14.92
CA PHE A 187 -18.23 -4.78 -13.58
C PHE A 187 -17.61 -6.08 -13.10
N MET A 188 -17.58 -7.10 -13.96
CA MET A 188 -16.97 -8.39 -13.65
C MET A 188 -15.46 -8.27 -13.48
N GLY A 189 -14.78 -7.52 -14.36
CA GLY A 189 -13.35 -7.28 -14.26
C GLY A 189 -12.96 -6.56 -12.96
N ILE A 190 -13.72 -5.53 -12.56
CA ILE A 190 -13.50 -4.81 -11.29
C ILE A 190 -13.69 -5.76 -10.10
N ILE A 191 -14.77 -6.53 -10.04
CA ILE A 191 -15.04 -7.45 -8.92
C ILE A 191 -13.93 -8.49 -8.80
N VAL A 192 -13.50 -9.07 -9.93
CA VAL A 192 -12.40 -10.05 -9.94
C VAL A 192 -11.09 -9.41 -9.45
N GLY A 193 -10.78 -8.19 -9.90
CA GLY A 193 -9.60 -7.45 -9.44
C GLY A 193 -9.64 -7.20 -7.93
N ILE A 194 -10.79 -6.76 -7.38
CA ILE A 194 -10.99 -6.53 -5.94
C ILE A 194 -10.81 -7.83 -5.16
N ALA A 195 -11.59 -8.86 -5.51
CA ALA A 195 -11.62 -10.12 -4.77
C ALA A 195 -10.25 -10.81 -4.77
N PHE A 196 -9.62 -10.87 -5.94
CA PHE A 196 -8.30 -11.48 -6.11
C PHE A 196 -7.23 -10.76 -5.28
N THR A 197 -7.21 -9.44 -5.33
CA THR A 197 -6.21 -8.65 -4.59
C THR A 197 -6.49 -8.65 -3.08
N ALA A 198 -7.75 -8.66 -2.66
CA ALA A 198 -8.11 -8.79 -1.24
C ALA A 198 -7.62 -10.13 -0.65
N VAL A 199 -7.69 -11.23 -1.43
CA VAL A 199 -7.16 -12.54 -1.02
C VAL A 199 -5.63 -12.53 -0.97
N LEU A 200 -4.97 -12.01 -2.01
CA LEU A 200 -3.50 -11.93 -2.08
C LEU A 200 -2.92 -10.87 -1.14
N GLN A 201 -3.72 -9.90 -0.71
CA GLN A 201 -3.31 -8.77 0.12
C GLN A 201 -2.15 -7.94 -0.47
N SER A 202 -1.95 -8.01 -1.79
CA SER A 202 -0.84 -7.37 -2.50
C SER A 202 -1.23 -6.92 -3.89
N ALA A 203 -1.29 -5.60 -4.11
CA ALA A 203 -1.52 -5.03 -5.43
C ALA A 203 -0.42 -5.40 -6.42
N SER A 204 0.85 -5.35 -5.98
CA SER A 204 2.00 -5.68 -6.82
C SER A 204 1.96 -7.13 -7.28
N ALA A 205 1.57 -8.06 -6.40
CA ALA A 205 1.41 -9.47 -6.74
C ALA A 205 0.29 -9.67 -7.77
N SER A 206 -0.84 -9.00 -7.59
CA SER A 206 -1.97 -9.09 -8.53
C SER A 206 -1.60 -8.55 -9.91
N VAL A 207 -0.89 -7.42 -9.98
CA VAL A 207 -0.37 -6.88 -11.26
C VAL A 207 0.63 -7.85 -11.89
N GLY A 208 1.53 -8.45 -11.11
CA GLY A 208 2.50 -9.43 -11.61
C GLY A 208 1.83 -10.66 -12.21
N ILE A 209 0.79 -11.19 -11.58
CA ILE A 209 0.02 -12.32 -12.10
C ILE A 209 -0.72 -11.90 -13.39
N LEU A 210 -1.30 -10.69 -13.44
CA LEU A 210 -1.92 -10.17 -14.66
C LEU A 210 -0.91 -10.03 -15.79
N GLN A 211 0.32 -9.58 -15.49
CA GLN A 211 1.43 -9.54 -16.46
C GLN A 211 1.82 -10.94 -16.94
N ALA A 212 1.92 -11.93 -16.05
CA ALA A 212 2.21 -13.31 -16.42
C ALA A 212 1.13 -13.89 -17.34
N LEU A 213 -0.14 -13.64 -17.04
CA LEU A 213 -1.26 -14.05 -17.88
C LEU A 213 -1.26 -13.35 -19.25
N SER A 214 -0.80 -12.09 -19.33
CA SER A 214 -0.77 -11.35 -20.59
C SER A 214 0.17 -11.94 -21.64
N VAL A 215 1.14 -12.77 -21.23
CA VAL A 215 2.07 -13.47 -22.13
C VAL A 215 1.33 -14.47 -23.03
N THR A 216 0.17 -14.96 -22.62
CA THR A 216 -0.70 -15.79 -23.47
C THR A 216 -1.17 -15.07 -24.73
N GLY A 217 -1.10 -13.75 -24.78
CA GLY A 217 -1.68 -12.95 -25.87
C GLY A 217 -3.21 -12.89 -25.88
N SER A 218 -3.88 -13.46 -24.89
CA SER A 218 -5.35 -13.57 -24.84
C SER A 218 -6.00 -12.45 -23.99
N ILE A 219 -5.21 -11.60 -23.33
CA ILE A 219 -5.75 -10.49 -22.52
C ILE A 219 -5.83 -9.25 -23.39
N SER A 220 -7.05 -8.74 -23.58
CA SER A 220 -7.32 -7.45 -24.23
C SER A 220 -7.16 -6.27 -23.24
N PHE A 221 -7.01 -5.06 -23.78
CA PHE A 221 -7.08 -3.84 -22.96
C PHE A 221 -8.43 -3.74 -22.23
N ALA A 222 -9.52 -4.15 -22.89
CA ALA A 222 -10.87 -4.14 -22.32
C ALA A 222 -10.97 -5.01 -21.06
N ALA A 223 -10.25 -6.14 -20.98
CA ALA A 223 -10.21 -6.98 -19.78
C ALA A 223 -9.21 -6.47 -18.74
N ALA A 224 -8.03 -6.01 -19.15
CA ALA A 224 -6.97 -5.59 -18.24
C ALA A 224 -7.30 -4.33 -17.46
N LEU A 225 -7.98 -3.36 -18.08
CA LEU A 225 -8.29 -2.07 -17.45
C LEU A 225 -9.20 -2.22 -16.21
N PRO A 226 -10.38 -2.86 -16.28
CA PRO A 226 -11.25 -2.98 -15.12
C PRO A 226 -10.64 -3.86 -14.01
N ILE A 227 -9.89 -4.90 -14.36
CA ILE A 227 -9.15 -5.69 -13.38
C ILE A 227 -8.14 -4.81 -12.64
N THR A 228 -7.37 -3.98 -13.36
CA THR A 228 -6.38 -3.06 -12.74
C THR A 228 -7.04 -2.03 -11.82
N MET A 229 -8.21 -1.50 -12.20
CA MET A 229 -8.98 -0.61 -11.34
C MET A 229 -9.42 -1.31 -10.04
N GLY A 230 -9.88 -2.56 -10.14
CA GLY A 230 -10.26 -3.38 -8.99
C GLY A 230 -9.08 -3.73 -8.08
N ILE A 231 -7.89 -3.98 -8.64
CA ILE A 231 -6.67 -4.28 -7.89
C ILE A 231 -6.36 -3.19 -6.85
N GLY A 232 -6.51 -1.91 -7.22
CA GLY A 232 -6.29 -0.80 -6.29
C GLY A 232 -7.17 -0.92 -5.05
N VAL A 233 -8.47 -1.07 -5.26
CA VAL A 233 -9.46 -1.15 -4.16
C VAL A 233 -9.22 -2.39 -3.29
N GLY A 234 -8.93 -3.55 -3.89
CA GLY A 234 -8.61 -4.77 -3.15
C GLY A 234 -7.38 -4.65 -2.25
N ALA A 235 -6.41 -3.83 -2.65
CA ALA A 235 -5.20 -3.57 -1.88
C ALA A 235 -5.44 -2.80 -0.56
N ALA A 236 -6.62 -2.20 -0.38
CA ALA A 236 -6.99 -1.55 0.87
C ALA A 236 -7.29 -2.55 2.00
N CYS A 237 -7.58 -3.81 1.68
CA CYS A 237 -7.98 -4.82 2.65
C CYS A 237 -6.97 -4.96 3.82
N PRO A 238 -5.67 -5.21 3.62
CA PRO A 238 -4.71 -5.33 4.72
C PRO A 238 -4.56 -4.05 5.54
N VAL A 239 -4.70 -2.87 4.91
CA VAL A 239 -4.62 -1.58 5.60
C VAL A 239 -5.83 -1.37 6.50
N LEU A 240 -7.03 -1.70 6.02
CA LEU A 240 -8.26 -1.62 6.83
C LEU A 240 -8.20 -2.61 8.01
N LEU A 241 -7.74 -3.84 7.79
CA LEU A 241 -7.56 -4.82 8.85
C LEU A 241 -6.56 -4.33 9.91
N SER A 242 -5.45 -3.71 9.50
CA SER A 242 -4.45 -3.18 10.43
C SER A 242 -4.95 -2.00 11.27
N SER A 243 -6.00 -1.32 10.82
CA SER A 243 -6.61 -0.20 11.55
C SER A 243 -7.61 -0.65 12.64
N ILE A 244 -7.93 -1.94 12.70
CA ILE A 244 -8.77 -2.49 13.77
C ILE A 244 -8.01 -2.35 15.10
N GLY A 245 -8.64 -1.69 16.07
CA GLY A 245 -8.01 -1.41 17.37
C GLY A 245 -7.23 -0.09 17.45
N THR A 246 -7.03 0.63 16.34
CA THR A 246 -6.46 1.97 16.37
C THR A 246 -7.50 3.02 16.79
N ASN A 247 -7.03 4.20 17.20
CA ASN A 247 -7.88 5.35 17.46
C ASN A 247 -8.58 5.85 16.17
N LYS A 248 -9.44 6.86 16.31
CA LYS A 248 -10.22 7.41 15.18
C LYS A 248 -9.34 7.94 14.06
N ASN A 249 -8.20 8.56 14.38
CA ASN A 249 -7.30 9.11 13.36
C ASN A 249 -6.56 8.00 12.60
N GLY A 250 -6.19 6.90 13.26
CA GLY A 250 -5.66 5.70 12.60
C GLY A 250 -6.69 5.10 11.63
N LYS A 251 -7.95 4.98 12.06
CA LYS A 251 -9.05 4.50 11.19
C LYS A 251 -9.31 5.45 10.01
N ARG A 252 -9.31 6.77 10.23
CA ARG A 252 -9.41 7.78 9.15
C ARG A 252 -8.29 7.60 8.13
N THR A 253 -7.08 7.38 8.61
CA THR A 253 -5.90 7.19 7.75
C THR A 253 -6.04 5.93 6.88
N ALA A 254 -6.50 4.83 7.43
CA ALA A 254 -6.78 3.61 6.66
C ALA A 254 -7.91 3.83 5.63
N LEU A 255 -8.95 4.57 6.02
CA LEU A 255 -10.07 4.91 5.14
C LEU A 255 -9.63 5.79 3.96
N ILE A 256 -8.65 6.69 4.15
CA ILE A 256 -8.08 7.52 3.07
C ILE A 256 -7.48 6.63 1.98
N TYR A 257 -6.78 5.55 2.33
CA TYR A 257 -6.23 4.63 1.33
C TYR A 257 -7.34 4.00 0.48
N LEU A 258 -8.39 3.49 1.13
CA LEU A 258 -9.55 2.95 0.42
C LEU A 258 -10.23 4.00 -0.47
N LEU A 259 -10.49 5.19 0.07
CA LEU A 259 -11.19 6.26 -0.67
C LEU A 259 -10.41 6.74 -1.89
N ASN A 260 -9.08 6.77 -1.80
CA ASN A 260 -8.22 7.15 -2.90
C ASN A 260 -8.38 6.18 -4.10
N ASP A 261 -8.32 4.88 -3.84
CA ASP A 261 -8.45 3.87 -4.90
C ASP A 261 -9.91 3.71 -5.38
N LEU A 262 -10.87 3.82 -4.46
CA LEU A 262 -12.30 3.77 -4.78
C LEU A 262 -12.70 4.96 -5.66
N PHE A 263 -12.22 6.17 -5.33
CA PHE A 263 -12.45 7.34 -6.17
C PHE A 263 -11.86 7.15 -7.56
N GLY A 264 -10.59 6.71 -7.65
CA GLY A 264 -9.93 6.46 -8.94
C GLY A 264 -10.71 5.45 -9.78
N MET A 265 -11.13 4.33 -9.17
CA MET A 265 -11.93 3.32 -9.83
C MET A 265 -13.26 3.88 -10.36
N ILE A 266 -14.04 4.56 -9.52
CA ILE A 266 -15.36 5.09 -9.88
C ILE A 266 -15.23 6.19 -10.94
N PHE A 267 -14.36 7.17 -10.70
CA PHE A 267 -14.17 8.31 -11.59
C PHE A 267 -13.73 7.86 -12.98
N TRP A 268 -12.69 7.05 -13.08
CA TRP A 268 -12.19 6.59 -14.37
C TRP A 268 -13.11 5.59 -15.04
N SER A 269 -13.87 4.79 -14.29
CA SER A 269 -14.92 3.95 -14.87
C SER A 269 -15.98 4.82 -15.55
N ILE A 270 -16.49 5.84 -14.87
CA ILE A 270 -17.50 6.73 -15.43
C ILE A 270 -16.92 7.47 -16.67
N VAL A 271 -15.78 8.14 -16.52
CA VAL A 271 -15.18 8.95 -17.58
C VAL A 271 -14.81 8.08 -18.78
N PHE A 272 -14.06 7.01 -18.56
CA PHE A 272 -13.55 6.18 -19.65
C PHE A 272 -14.66 5.49 -20.43
N TYR A 273 -15.61 4.84 -19.74
CA TYR A 273 -16.68 4.11 -20.42
C TYR A 273 -17.73 5.05 -21.02
N SER A 274 -17.99 6.23 -20.43
CA SER A 274 -18.84 7.26 -21.06
C SER A 274 -18.20 7.78 -22.35
N VAL A 275 -16.92 8.13 -22.32
CA VAL A 275 -16.23 8.58 -23.55
C VAL A 275 -16.18 7.46 -24.58
N ASN A 276 -15.92 6.22 -24.15
CA ASN A 276 -15.88 5.07 -25.07
C ASN A 276 -17.25 4.82 -25.74
N ALA A 277 -18.35 5.09 -25.07
CA ALA A 277 -19.70 4.94 -25.65
C ALA A 277 -19.92 5.86 -26.89
N PHE A 278 -19.22 7.01 -26.95
CA PHE A 278 -19.29 7.95 -28.08
C PHE A 278 -18.16 7.74 -29.08
N VAL A 279 -16.93 7.50 -28.62
CA VAL A 279 -15.71 7.46 -29.46
C VAL A 279 -15.43 6.07 -30.03
N HIS A 280 -15.90 5.01 -29.37
CA HIS A 280 -15.66 3.60 -29.72
C HIS A 280 -14.16 3.30 -29.90
N PHE A 281 -13.40 3.37 -28.81
CA PHE A 281 -11.94 3.21 -28.82
C PHE A 281 -11.51 1.87 -29.43
N LYS A 282 -10.84 1.92 -30.57
CA LYS A 282 -10.32 0.73 -31.26
C LYS A 282 -9.26 -0.02 -30.46
N PHE A 283 -8.53 0.67 -29.57
CA PHE A 283 -7.48 0.05 -28.76
C PHE A 283 -8.01 -0.87 -27.64
N LEU A 284 -9.32 -0.90 -27.37
CA LEU A 284 -9.91 -1.83 -26.42
C LEU A 284 -9.62 -3.29 -26.78
N ASN A 285 -9.60 -3.59 -28.07
CA ASN A 285 -9.32 -4.94 -28.59
C ASN A 285 -7.80 -5.22 -28.71
N MET A 286 -6.96 -4.24 -28.32
CA MET A 286 -5.51 -4.41 -28.38
C MET A 286 -5.04 -5.42 -27.33
N THR A 287 -4.25 -6.40 -27.77
CA THR A 287 -3.60 -7.34 -26.86
C THR A 287 -2.63 -6.66 -25.94
N MET A 288 -2.75 -6.96 -24.66
CA MET A 288 -1.88 -6.47 -23.63
C MET A 288 -0.59 -7.30 -23.54
N SER A 289 0.50 -6.61 -23.24
CA SER A 289 1.78 -7.21 -22.87
C SER A 289 2.16 -6.78 -21.45
N PRO A 290 3.13 -7.42 -20.79
CA PRO A 290 3.58 -7.01 -19.46
C PRO A 290 3.92 -5.52 -19.35
N ILE A 291 4.61 -4.97 -20.34
CA ILE A 291 4.99 -3.56 -20.41
C ILE A 291 3.74 -2.66 -20.54
N LYS A 292 2.79 -3.05 -21.41
CA LYS A 292 1.54 -2.27 -21.58
C LYS A 292 0.71 -2.26 -20.29
N ILE A 293 0.70 -3.36 -19.53
CA ILE A 293 0.03 -3.44 -18.22
C ILE A 293 0.72 -2.51 -17.21
N ALA A 294 2.06 -2.53 -17.13
CA ALA A 294 2.81 -1.65 -16.24
C ALA A 294 2.55 -0.16 -16.59
N MET A 295 2.56 0.18 -17.86
CA MET A 295 2.27 1.53 -18.35
C MET A 295 0.83 1.95 -18.03
N MET A 296 -0.16 1.11 -18.33
CA MET A 296 -1.57 1.38 -18.03
C MET A 296 -1.79 1.59 -16.53
N ASN A 297 -1.23 0.71 -15.67
CA ASN A 297 -1.31 0.84 -14.22
C ASN A 297 -0.66 2.16 -13.73
N SER A 298 0.50 2.53 -14.28
CA SER A 298 1.20 3.77 -13.92
C SER A 298 0.40 5.01 -14.32
N ILE A 299 -0.13 5.04 -15.55
CA ILE A 299 -0.97 6.16 -16.05
C ILE A 299 -2.23 6.28 -15.20
N PHE A 300 -2.92 5.18 -14.93
CA PHE A 300 -4.12 5.18 -14.10
C PHE A 300 -3.88 5.77 -12.71
N ARG A 301 -2.83 5.31 -12.01
CA ARG A 301 -2.48 5.79 -10.67
C ARG A 301 -2.04 7.26 -10.69
N LEU A 302 -1.15 7.62 -11.60
CA LEU A 302 -0.67 9.00 -11.71
C LEU A 302 -1.81 9.97 -12.04
N ALA A 303 -2.66 9.64 -13.00
CA ALA A 303 -3.80 10.46 -13.39
C ALA A 303 -4.82 10.60 -12.23
N THR A 304 -5.07 9.53 -11.47
CA THR A 304 -5.91 9.57 -10.27
C THR A 304 -5.34 10.55 -9.24
N ILE A 305 -4.05 10.46 -8.94
CA ILE A 305 -3.41 11.32 -7.95
C ILE A 305 -3.37 12.78 -8.42
N MET A 306 -3.14 13.05 -9.70
CA MET A 306 -3.18 14.42 -10.25
C MET A 306 -4.55 15.08 -10.03
N ILE A 307 -5.64 14.31 -10.12
CA ILE A 307 -6.99 14.82 -9.87
C ILE A 307 -7.26 14.98 -8.36
N LEU A 308 -6.79 14.04 -7.54
CA LEU A 308 -7.05 14.05 -6.10
C LEU A 308 -6.16 15.03 -5.33
N LEU A 309 -4.97 15.36 -5.83
CA LEU A 309 -4.01 16.22 -5.14
C LEU A 309 -4.60 17.61 -4.77
N PRO A 310 -5.32 18.32 -5.65
CA PRO A 310 -5.99 19.56 -5.28
C PRO A 310 -7.18 19.34 -4.33
N CYS A 311 -7.69 18.11 -4.22
CA CYS A 311 -8.86 17.76 -3.41
C CYS A 311 -8.51 17.26 -1.99
N ILE A 312 -7.27 17.40 -1.52
CA ILE A 312 -6.82 16.89 -0.22
C ILE A 312 -7.71 17.38 0.93
N ASN A 313 -8.02 18.68 0.95
CA ASN A 313 -8.88 19.25 1.98
C ASN A 313 -10.32 18.68 1.95
N LEU A 314 -10.79 18.28 0.76
CA LEU A 314 -12.09 17.63 0.62
C LEU A 314 -12.06 16.20 1.16
N ILE A 315 -10.99 15.46 0.88
CA ILE A 315 -10.78 14.09 1.39
C ILE A 315 -10.68 14.13 2.92
N GLU A 316 -9.91 15.07 3.47
CA GLU A 316 -9.81 15.27 4.91
C GLU A 316 -11.18 15.53 5.54
N LYS A 317 -11.93 16.50 5.04
CA LYS A 317 -13.29 16.79 5.53
C LYS A 317 -14.22 15.58 5.42
N LEU A 318 -14.09 14.80 4.36
CA LEU A 318 -14.91 13.60 4.16
C LEU A 318 -14.62 12.54 5.22
N VAL A 319 -13.36 12.22 5.50
CA VAL A 319 -13.03 11.21 6.51
C VAL A 319 -13.38 11.64 7.92
N PHE A 320 -13.27 12.95 8.25
CA PHE A 320 -13.75 13.49 9.52
C PHE A 320 -15.28 13.49 9.63
N ARG A 321 -15.98 13.59 8.52
CA ARG A 321 -17.46 13.47 8.50
C ARG A 321 -17.93 12.03 8.64
N LEU A 322 -17.19 11.07 8.05
CA LEU A 322 -17.50 9.63 8.12
C LEU A 322 -17.18 9.04 9.50
N ILE A 323 -16.04 9.43 10.06
CA ILE A 323 -15.61 9.03 11.40
C ILE A 323 -15.55 10.31 12.24
N LYS A 324 -16.62 10.58 12.95
CA LYS A 324 -16.75 11.80 13.76
C LYS A 324 -15.91 11.71 15.03
N ASP A 325 -15.39 12.86 15.45
CA ASP A 325 -14.79 12.99 16.77
C ASP A 325 -15.87 12.93 17.87
N ASP A 326 -15.52 12.38 19.03
CA ASP A 326 -16.33 12.58 20.21
C ASP A 326 -16.05 13.99 20.78
N PRO A 327 -16.99 14.59 21.48
CA PRO A 327 -16.74 15.88 22.14
C PRO A 327 -15.51 15.86 23.07
N GLU A 328 -15.23 14.72 23.70
CA GLU A 328 -14.06 14.50 24.54
C GLU A 328 -12.74 14.54 23.73
N ASP A 329 -12.73 14.00 22.50
CA ASP A 329 -11.53 13.99 21.64
C ASP A 329 -11.16 15.42 21.18
N LEU A 330 -12.16 16.29 20.98
CA LEU A 330 -11.95 17.70 20.60
C LEU A 330 -11.34 18.52 21.74
N GLU A 331 -11.78 18.28 23.01
CA GLU A 331 -11.19 18.89 24.18
C GLU A 331 -9.73 18.45 24.37
N GLU A 332 -9.44 17.17 24.11
CA GLU A 332 -8.10 16.59 24.21
C GLU A 332 -7.14 17.24 23.20
N GLN A 333 -7.58 17.41 21.96
CA GLN A 333 -6.77 18.03 20.93
C GLN A 333 -6.50 19.51 21.22
N ALA A 334 -7.50 20.22 21.74
CA ALA A 334 -7.34 21.62 22.16
C ALA A 334 -6.31 21.77 23.30
N ASP A 335 -6.30 20.86 24.28
CA ASP A 335 -5.31 20.89 25.37
C ASP A 335 -3.88 20.64 24.85
N PHE A 336 -3.69 19.71 23.89
CA PHE A 336 -2.37 19.45 23.30
C PHE A 336 -1.88 20.56 22.38
N ASP A 337 -2.78 21.26 21.68
CA ASP A 337 -2.43 22.42 20.86
C ASP A 337 -1.92 23.60 21.70
N LEU A 338 -2.24 23.63 23.01
CA LEU A 338 -1.67 24.60 23.95
C LEU A 338 -0.19 24.32 24.27
N LEU A 339 0.29 23.08 24.14
CA LEU A 339 1.63 22.64 24.52
C LEU A 339 2.60 22.62 23.32
N GLU A 340 2.53 23.62 22.43
CA GLU A 340 3.48 23.72 21.31
C GLU A 340 4.84 24.30 21.76
N GLU A 341 5.95 23.67 21.29
CA GLU A 341 7.33 24.08 21.61
C GLU A 341 7.63 25.56 21.31
N ARG A 342 6.94 26.15 20.33
CA ARG A 342 7.11 27.57 19.96
C ARG A 342 6.81 28.52 21.13
N PHE A 343 5.99 28.09 22.09
CA PHE A 343 5.63 28.93 23.27
C PHE A 343 6.70 28.90 24.35
N LEU A 344 7.66 28.00 24.33
CA LEU A 344 8.80 27.97 25.23
C LEU A 344 9.65 29.27 25.15
N ALA A 345 9.62 29.93 23.98
CA ALA A 345 10.25 31.26 23.83
C ALA A 345 9.61 32.37 24.71
N TYR A 346 8.40 32.12 25.24
CA TYR A 346 7.64 33.07 26.06
C TYR A 346 7.25 32.42 27.40
N PRO A 347 8.15 32.45 28.43
CA PRO A 347 7.99 31.64 29.64
C PRO A 347 6.65 31.85 30.39
N ALA A 348 6.17 33.09 30.50
CA ALA A 348 4.90 33.37 31.18
C ALA A 348 3.70 32.74 30.43
N LEU A 349 3.72 32.73 29.11
CA LEU A 349 2.68 32.12 28.30
C LEU A 349 2.77 30.56 28.38
N ALA A 350 3.98 30.01 28.30
CA ALA A 350 4.22 28.56 28.40
C ALA A 350 3.72 28.03 29.76
N ILE A 351 4.04 28.70 30.87
CA ILE A 351 3.56 28.33 32.21
C ILE A 351 2.03 28.40 32.32
N GLY A 352 1.41 29.43 31.76
CA GLY A 352 -0.06 29.56 31.77
C GLY A 352 -0.74 28.45 30.98
N GLN A 353 -0.18 28.08 29.84
CA GLN A 353 -0.69 26.99 28.97
C GLN A 353 -0.46 25.62 29.59
N SER A 354 0.73 25.36 30.16
CA SER A 354 1.02 24.14 30.91
C SER A 354 0.07 23.96 32.08
N HIS A 355 -0.20 25.04 32.86
CA HIS A 355 -1.16 24.99 33.94
C HIS A 355 -2.58 24.65 33.47
N THR A 356 -3.01 25.17 32.32
CA THR A 356 -4.30 24.82 31.71
C THR A 356 -4.36 23.35 31.29
N ALA A 357 -3.29 22.85 30.67
CA ALA A 357 -3.19 21.44 30.24
C ALA A 357 -3.16 20.49 31.45
N VAL A 358 -2.42 20.83 32.55
CA VAL A 358 -2.42 20.05 33.78
C VAL A 358 -3.82 19.96 34.40
N ASN A 359 -4.57 21.07 34.40
CA ASN A 359 -5.95 21.07 34.91
C ASN A 359 -6.88 20.20 34.00
N GLY A 360 -6.67 20.21 32.69
CA GLY A 360 -7.36 19.32 31.73
C GLY A 360 -7.06 17.86 32.03
N MET A 361 -5.77 17.50 32.17
CA MET A 361 -5.30 16.17 32.55
C MET A 361 -5.94 15.71 33.89
N ALA A 362 -5.91 16.53 34.92
CA ALA A 362 -6.47 16.18 36.24
C ALA A 362 -7.99 15.89 36.18
N LYS A 363 -8.75 16.66 35.38
CA LYS A 363 -10.17 16.40 35.16
C LYS A 363 -10.41 15.05 34.48
N LYS A 364 -9.57 14.69 33.47
CA LYS A 364 -9.67 13.45 32.74
C LYS A 364 -9.28 12.26 33.62
N ALA A 365 -8.20 12.37 34.40
CA ALA A 365 -7.79 11.33 35.35
C ALA A 365 -8.91 11.05 36.38
N ARG A 366 -9.52 12.10 36.98
CA ARG A 366 -10.65 11.95 37.90
C ARG A 366 -11.84 11.21 37.21
N LYS A 367 -12.15 11.56 35.95
CA LYS A 367 -13.24 10.95 35.23
C LYS A 367 -12.94 9.48 34.92
N ASN A 368 -11.67 9.15 34.61
CA ASN A 368 -11.22 7.78 34.34
C ASN A 368 -11.23 6.91 35.59
N ILE A 369 -10.81 7.41 36.74
CA ILE A 369 -10.92 6.73 38.03
C ILE A 369 -12.39 6.40 38.36
N ASN A 370 -13.32 7.33 38.13
CA ASN A 370 -14.74 7.08 38.35
C ASN A 370 -15.30 6.02 37.40
N ARG A 371 -14.83 5.97 36.14
CA ARG A 371 -15.16 4.89 35.19
C ARG A 371 -14.62 3.54 35.67
N ALA A 372 -13.35 3.51 36.12
CA ALA A 372 -12.74 2.30 36.65
C ALA A 372 -13.50 1.76 37.87
N LEU A 373 -13.90 2.64 38.80
CA LEU A 373 -14.71 2.27 39.96
C LEU A 373 -16.09 1.73 39.54
N SER A 374 -16.70 2.25 38.48
CA SER A 374 -17.98 1.75 38.00
C SER A 374 -17.91 0.31 37.46
N LEU A 375 -16.71 -0.17 37.03
CA LEU A 375 -16.48 -1.56 36.59
C LEU A 375 -16.62 -2.56 37.74
N LEU A 376 -16.45 -2.14 38.99
CA LEU A 376 -16.63 -3.02 40.17
C LEU A 376 -18.09 -3.43 40.36
N GLY A 377 -19.04 -2.59 39.92
CA GLY A 377 -20.47 -2.90 40.04
C GLY A 377 -21.08 -3.49 38.76
N ASP A 378 -20.58 -3.08 37.60
CA ASP A 378 -21.09 -3.50 36.29
C ASP A 378 -19.94 -3.60 35.27
N TYR A 379 -19.30 -4.77 35.23
CA TYR A 379 -18.20 -5.03 34.32
C TYR A 379 -18.68 -5.24 32.89
N SER A 380 -18.06 -4.52 31.95
CA SER A 380 -18.16 -4.82 30.52
C SER A 380 -16.80 -4.60 29.85
N GLN A 381 -16.47 -5.43 28.87
CA GLN A 381 -15.21 -5.34 28.13
C GLN A 381 -15.07 -3.97 27.43
N ASP A 382 -16.16 -3.41 26.93
CA ASP A 382 -16.17 -2.11 26.27
C ASP A 382 -15.84 -0.97 27.26
N LYS A 383 -16.39 -1.03 28.47
CA LYS A 383 -16.06 -0.07 29.53
C LYS A 383 -14.60 -0.20 29.98
N TYR A 384 -14.09 -1.43 30.10
CA TYR A 384 -12.69 -1.69 30.43
C TYR A 384 -11.74 -1.13 29.35
N ASN A 385 -12.01 -1.41 28.08
CA ASN A 385 -11.21 -0.91 26.96
C ASN A 385 -11.20 0.63 26.93
N LYS A 386 -12.32 1.26 27.29
CA LYS A 386 -12.44 2.72 27.38
C LYS A 386 -11.62 3.32 28.53
N VAL A 387 -11.51 2.60 29.67
CA VAL A 387 -10.63 3.00 30.78
C VAL A 387 -9.16 2.93 30.32
N GLN A 388 -8.75 1.86 29.66
CA GLN A 388 -7.38 1.72 29.13
C GLN A 388 -7.03 2.78 28.08
N GLU A 389 -7.96 3.09 27.17
CA GLU A 389 -7.78 4.13 26.18
C GLU A 389 -7.53 5.50 26.82
N LYS A 390 -8.28 5.82 27.88
CA LYS A 390 -8.13 7.10 28.61
C LYS A 390 -6.89 7.12 29.51
N GLU A 391 -6.42 5.99 30.00
CA GLU A 391 -5.14 5.89 30.70
C GLU A 391 -3.98 6.24 29.75
N ASN A 392 -3.92 5.59 28.59
CA ASN A 392 -2.93 5.90 27.55
C ASN A 392 -2.93 7.38 27.13
N LEU A 393 -4.07 8.04 27.24
CA LEU A 393 -4.17 9.46 26.99
C LEU A 393 -3.54 10.30 28.13
N ILE A 394 -3.78 9.92 29.39
CA ILE A 394 -3.21 10.59 30.56
C ILE A 394 -1.68 10.48 30.52
N ASP A 395 -1.14 9.32 30.15
CA ASP A 395 0.30 9.12 29.94
C ASP A 395 0.86 10.08 28.88
N LYS A 396 0.12 10.33 27.79
CA LYS A 396 0.53 11.32 26.77
C LYS A 396 0.58 12.75 27.29
N TYR A 397 -0.28 13.10 28.25
CA TYR A 397 -0.19 14.41 28.91
C TYR A 397 1.08 14.49 29.77
N GLU A 398 1.41 13.41 30.50
CA GLU A 398 2.63 13.33 31.31
C GLU A 398 3.88 13.54 30.46
N ASP A 399 3.97 12.85 29.31
CA ASP A 399 5.11 12.94 28.39
C ASP A 399 5.27 14.34 27.75
N LYS A 400 4.18 15.09 27.60
CA LYS A 400 4.21 16.42 26.96
C LYS A 400 4.34 17.60 27.91
N LEU A 401 3.98 17.42 29.16
CA LEU A 401 4.05 18.46 30.21
C LEU A 401 5.44 18.56 30.82
#